data_dde4484727d0e8b9321c648cec5bbeb4
#
_entry.id   dde4484727d0e8b9321c648cec5bbeb4
#
_cell.length_a   1.000
_cell.length_b   1.000
_cell.length_c   1.000
_cell.angle_alpha   90.00
_cell.angle_beta   90.00
_cell.angle_gamma   90.00
#
_symmetry.space_group_name_H-M   'P 1'
#
loop_
_entity.id
_entity.type
_entity.pdbx_description
1 polymer ?
#
loop_
_entity_poly.entity_id
_entity_poly.type
_entity_poly.pdbx_seq_one_letter_code
_entity_poly.pdbx_strand_id
1 'polypeptide(L)'
;MAVVEQIFPSLTWRIRHLAMYPNHPYDFVKLENDFDGIHFGIYVDHDLTGVVSLFTNDDVGQFRKLAVLPDLQGRGLGAQLMEYLIDFCKVQKLTKIWCNARVNAKEFYTKFGFHETDKTYTADGFDFVIMELLFDRKDTKTTK
;
A
#
# COMPACT_ATOMS: atom_id res chain seq x y z
N MET A 1 18.66 -3.88 -9.78
CA MET A 1 17.96 -2.60 -9.95
C MET A 1 16.46 -2.80 -9.75
N ALA A 2 15.83 -1.91 -9.03
CA ALA A 2 14.41 -2.04 -8.70
C ALA A 2 13.58 -1.04 -9.52
N VAL A 3 12.48 -1.54 -10.08
CA VAL A 3 11.57 -0.72 -10.90
C VAL A 3 10.14 -0.95 -10.41
N VAL A 4 9.39 0.13 -10.17
CA VAL A 4 7.98 0.05 -9.81
C VAL A 4 7.13 0.26 -11.05
N GLU A 5 6.11 -0.58 -11.21
CA GLU A 5 5.18 -0.51 -12.33
C GLU A 5 3.76 -0.74 -11.85
N GLN A 6 2.81 -0.19 -12.58
CA GLN A 6 1.41 -0.57 -12.38
C GLN A 6 1.22 -1.96 -12.98
N ILE A 7 0.56 -2.84 -12.23
CA ILE A 7 0.44 -4.24 -12.62
C ILE A 7 -1.03 -4.67 -12.64
N PHE A 8 -1.28 -5.78 -13.33
CA PHE A 8 -2.60 -6.38 -13.38
C PHE A 8 -2.98 -6.92 -11.99
N PRO A 9 -4.26 -6.81 -11.59
CA PRO A 9 -4.67 -7.22 -10.22
C PRO A 9 -4.23 -8.61 -9.81
N SER A 10 -4.35 -9.60 -10.69
CA SER A 10 -4.03 -10.98 -10.33
C SER A 10 -2.54 -11.21 -10.04
N LEU A 11 -1.68 -10.32 -10.49
CA LEU A 11 -0.25 -10.43 -10.21
C LEU A 11 0.09 -10.16 -8.74
N THR A 12 -0.83 -9.55 -7.98
CA THR A 12 -0.60 -9.30 -6.56
C THR A 12 -0.77 -10.55 -5.70
N TRP A 13 -1.52 -11.54 -6.18
CA TRP A 13 -1.96 -12.65 -5.34
C TRP A 13 -0.82 -13.52 -4.83
N ARG A 14 0.11 -13.87 -5.70
CA ARG A 14 1.25 -14.71 -5.31
C ARG A 14 2.07 -14.05 -4.20
N ILE A 15 2.37 -12.75 -4.37
CA ILE A 15 3.17 -12.02 -3.39
C ILE A 15 2.41 -11.89 -2.06
N ARG A 16 1.12 -11.57 -2.12
CA ARG A 16 0.29 -11.52 -0.89
C ARG A 16 0.33 -12.86 -0.16
N HIS A 17 0.19 -13.94 -0.91
CA HIS A 17 0.17 -15.27 -0.30
C HIS A 17 1.49 -15.61 0.37
N LEU A 18 2.59 -15.45 -0.35
CA LEU A 18 3.91 -15.81 0.17
C LEU A 18 4.36 -14.91 1.32
N ALA A 19 4.04 -13.62 1.26
CA ALA A 19 4.56 -12.65 2.22
C ALA A 19 3.64 -12.45 3.43
N MET A 20 2.33 -12.57 3.25
CA MET A 20 1.38 -12.21 4.30
C MET A 20 0.61 -13.42 4.86
N TYR A 21 0.24 -14.35 3.99
CA TYR A 21 -0.68 -15.43 4.38
C TYR A 21 -0.22 -16.79 3.87
N PRO A 22 1.03 -17.20 4.14
CA PRO A 22 1.56 -18.44 3.56
C PRO A 22 0.85 -19.70 4.05
N ASN A 23 0.20 -19.62 5.21
CA ASN A 23 -0.49 -20.77 5.80
C ASN A 23 -2.00 -20.79 5.50
N HIS A 24 -2.48 -19.86 4.70
CA HIS A 24 -3.88 -19.82 4.27
C HIS A 24 -4.01 -20.36 2.85
N PRO A 25 -5.21 -20.81 2.46
CA PRO A 25 -5.43 -21.20 1.06
C PRO A 25 -5.14 -20.01 0.12
N TYR A 26 -4.71 -20.33 -1.10
CA TYR A 26 -4.35 -19.30 -2.06
C TYR A 26 -5.49 -18.28 -2.30
N ASP A 27 -6.72 -18.76 -2.37
CA ASP A 27 -7.87 -17.90 -2.62
C ASP A 27 -8.12 -16.89 -1.51
N PHE A 28 -7.57 -17.13 -0.32
CA PHE A 28 -7.73 -16.22 0.82
C PHE A 28 -7.22 -14.81 0.52
N VAL A 29 -6.20 -14.70 -0.34
CA VAL A 29 -5.55 -13.40 -0.61
C VAL A 29 -6.28 -12.57 -1.66
N LYS A 30 -7.27 -13.14 -2.33
CA LYS A 30 -8.02 -12.44 -3.37
C LYS A 30 -9.07 -11.55 -2.72
N LEU A 31 -9.11 -10.28 -3.10
CA LEU A 31 -10.11 -9.34 -2.61
C LEU A 31 -11.23 -9.22 -3.66
N GLU A 32 -12.46 -9.11 -3.18
CA GLU A 32 -13.62 -8.99 -4.08
C GLU A 32 -13.50 -7.82 -5.04
N ASN A 33 -12.90 -6.72 -4.58
CA ASN A 33 -12.77 -5.50 -5.38
C ASN A 33 -11.41 -5.37 -6.04
N ASP A 34 -10.61 -6.44 -6.14
CA ASP A 34 -9.29 -6.34 -6.75
C ASP A 34 -9.33 -5.76 -8.16
N PHE A 35 -10.32 -6.14 -8.96
CA PHE A 35 -10.38 -5.66 -10.34
C PHE A 35 -10.85 -4.22 -10.45
N ASP A 36 -11.32 -3.62 -9.37
CA ASP A 36 -11.67 -2.21 -9.30
C ASP A 36 -10.52 -1.36 -8.78
N GLY A 37 -9.45 -1.97 -8.32
CA GLY A 37 -8.32 -1.27 -7.73
C GLY A 37 -7.20 -1.00 -8.72
N ILE A 38 -6.24 -0.22 -8.25
CA ILE A 38 -5.00 0.07 -8.98
C ILE A 38 -3.88 -0.58 -8.20
N HIS A 39 -3.06 -1.38 -8.89
CA HIS A 39 -2.06 -2.20 -8.23
C HIS A 39 -0.67 -1.86 -8.74
N PHE A 40 0.29 -1.83 -7.83
CA PHE A 40 1.69 -1.55 -8.17
C PHE A 40 2.56 -2.70 -7.72
N GLY A 41 3.57 -2.99 -8.52
CA GLY A 41 4.54 -4.01 -8.19
C GLY A 41 5.95 -3.46 -8.33
N ILE A 42 6.86 -3.96 -7.52
CA ILE A 42 8.27 -3.63 -7.64
C ILE A 42 9.03 -4.86 -8.13
N TYR A 43 9.79 -4.67 -9.19
CA TYR A 43 10.58 -5.71 -9.83
C TYR A 43 12.05 -5.48 -9.50
N VAL A 44 12.72 -6.54 -9.10
CA VAL A 44 14.16 -6.55 -8.89
C VAL A 44 14.72 -7.55 -9.89
N ASP A 45 15.57 -7.07 -10.80
CA ASP A 45 16.17 -7.90 -11.84
C ASP A 45 15.14 -8.74 -12.60
N HIS A 46 14.03 -8.07 -12.96
CA HIS A 46 12.92 -8.64 -13.74
C HIS A 46 11.97 -9.53 -12.95
N ASP A 47 12.21 -9.75 -11.67
CA ASP A 47 11.32 -10.56 -10.84
C ASP A 47 10.42 -9.67 -9.98
N LEU A 48 9.12 -9.98 -9.96
CA LEU A 48 8.17 -9.28 -9.09
C LEU A 48 8.42 -9.70 -7.64
N THR A 49 8.74 -8.73 -6.79
CA THR A 49 9.17 -9.00 -5.42
C THR A 49 8.31 -8.34 -4.35
N GLY A 50 7.50 -7.36 -4.72
CA GLY A 50 6.64 -6.67 -3.77
C GLY A 50 5.46 -6.04 -4.48
N VAL A 51 4.39 -5.80 -3.73
CA VAL A 51 3.14 -5.25 -4.28
C VAL A 51 2.48 -4.34 -3.26
N VAL A 52 1.63 -3.45 -3.77
CA VAL A 52 0.70 -2.66 -2.95
C VAL A 52 -0.51 -2.35 -3.80
N SER A 53 -1.69 -2.23 -3.17
CA SER A 53 -2.95 -2.02 -3.88
C SER A 53 -3.62 -0.75 -3.39
N LEU A 54 -4.21 -0.02 -4.32
CA LEU A 54 -4.88 1.26 -4.06
C LEU A 54 -6.32 1.16 -4.51
N PHE A 55 -7.24 1.55 -3.63
CA PHE A 55 -8.67 1.60 -3.92
C PHE A 55 -9.14 3.02 -3.67
N THR A 56 -9.83 3.60 -4.62
CA THR A 56 -10.27 5.00 -4.51
C THR A 56 -11.78 5.09 -4.45
N ASN A 57 -12.26 6.07 -3.70
CA ASN A 57 -13.66 6.43 -3.65
C ASN A 57 -13.69 7.96 -3.74
N ASP A 58 -14.11 8.47 -4.90
CA ASP A 58 -14.01 9.88 -5.24
C ASP A 58 -12.55 10.35 -5.13
N ASP A 59 -12.24 11.30 -4.25
CA ASP A 59 -10.90 11.84 -4.11
C ASP A 59 -10.16 11.31 -2.89
N VAL A 60 -10.63 10.21 -2.31
CA VAL A 60 -10.01 9.56 -1.16
C VAL A 60 -9.52 8.18 -1.56
N GLY A 61 -8.28 7.85 -1.22
CA GLY A 61 -7.72 6.54 -1.49
C GLY A 61 -7.45 5.77 -0.22
N GLN A 62 -7.58 4.45 -0.31
CA GLN A 62 -7.13 3.52 0.71
C GLN A 62 -6.11 2.60 0.09
N PHE A 63 -4.91 2.50 0.66
CA PHE A 63 -4.01 1.45 0.18
C PHE A 63 -4.11 0.24 1.11
N ARG A 64 -3.89 -0.93 0.52
CA ARG A 64 -4.00 -2.20 1.22
C ARG A 64 -2.92 -3.16 0.73
N LYS A 65 -2.59 -4.12 1.58
CA LYS A 65 -1.79 -5.28 1.19
C LYS A 65 -0.42 -4.90 0.63
N LEU A 66 0.26 -4.00 1.33
CA LEU A 66 1.68 -3.74 1.07
C LEU A 66 2.45 -4.98 1.51
N ALA A 67 3.12 -5.63 0.58
CA ALA A 67 3.80 -6.89 0.87
C ALA A 67 5.08 -7.00 0.05
N VAL A 68 6.15 -7.47 0.70
CA VAL A 68 7.44 -7.74 0.05
C VAL A 68 7.83 -9.16 0.42
N LEU A 69 8.36 -9.90 -0.55
CA LEU A 69 8.80 -11.27 -0.31
C LEU A 69 9.76 -11.33 0.89
N PRO A 70 9.58 -12.33 1.78
CA PRO A 70 10.35 -12.37 3.04
C PRO A 70 11.86 -12.24 2.87
N ASP A 71 12.42 -12.91 1.87
CA ASP A 71 13.86 -12.89 1.64
C ASP A 71 14.40 -11.54 1.19
N LEU A 72 13.52 -10.65 0.76
CA LEU A 72 13.90 -9.35 0.22
C LEU A 72 13.46 -8.19 1.11
N GLN A 73 12.91 -8.47 2.27
CA GLN A 73 12.55 -7.43 3.23
C GLN A 73 13.82 -6.79 3.82
N GLY A 74 13.68 -5.55 4.28
CA GLY A 74 14.82 -4.82 4.85
C GLY A 74 15.73 -4.16 3.83
N ARG A 75 15.34 -4.13 2.57
CA ARG A 75 16.15 -3.54 1.49
C ARG A 75 15.54 -2.26 0.91
N GLY A 76 14.52 -1.73 1.57
CA GLY A 76 13.88 -0.50 1.12
C GLY A 76 12.87 -0.66 0.00
N LEU A 77 12.49 -1.88 -0.36
CA LEU A 77 11.55 -2.10 -1.46
C LEU A 77 10.14 -1.62 -1.10
N GLY A 78 9.70 -1.85 0.14
CA GLY A 78 8.41 -1.35 0.59
C GLY A 78 8.36 0.17 0.59
N ALA A 79 9.47 0.82 0.96
CA ALA A 79 9.55 2.27 0.93
C ALA A 79 9.45 2.81 -0.49
N GLN A 80 10.10 2.15 -1.46
CA GLN A 80 9.99 2.56 -2.86
C GLN A 80 8.57 2.41 -3.39
N LEU A 81 7.89 1.33 -3.03
CA LEU A 81 6.48 1.15 -3.39
C LEU A 81 5.62 2.28 -2.81
N MET A 82 5.83 2.63 -1.55
CA MET A 82 5.06 3.70 -0.91
C MET A 82 5.33 5.05 -1.54
N GLU A 83 6.58 5.34 -1.84
CA GLU A 83 6.91 6.61 -2.51
C GLU A 83 6.23 6.71 -3.87
N TYR A 84 6.25 5.63 -4.63
CA TYR A 84 5.60 5.61 -5.94
C TYR A 84 4.08 5.80 -5.81
N LEU A 85 3.46 5.09 -4.86
CA LEU A 85 2.03 5.18 -4.63
C LEU A 85 1.62 6.60 -4.22
N ILE A 86 2.39 7.22 -3.33
CA ILE A 86 2.10 8.57 -2.87
C ILE A 86 2.20 9.57 -4.03
N ASP A 87 3.24 9.45 -4.85
CA ASP A 87 3.40 10.31 -6.02
C ASP A 87 2.25 10.12 -7.01
N PHE A 88 1.84 8.89 -7.22
CA PHE A 88 0.69 8.60 -8.08
C PHE A 88 -0.57 9.30 -7.55
N CYS A 89 -0.81 9.21 -6.25
CA CYS A 89 -1.98 9.84 -5.63
C CYS A 89 -1.97 11.36 -5.76
N LYS A 90 -0.78 11.96 -5.67
CA LYS A 90 -0.64 13.41 -5.87
C LYS A 90 -1.00 13.80 -7.30
N VAL A 91 -0.51 13.02 -8.27
CA VAL A 91 -0.81 13.27 -9.69
C VAL A 91 -2.31 13.14 -9.94
N GLN A 92 -2.95 12.18 -9.30
CA GLN A 92 -4.40 11.97 -9.43
C GLN A 92 -5.21 12.99 -8.62
N LYS A 93 -4.54 13.86 -7.86
CA LYS A 93 -5.16 14.93 -7.08
C LYS A 93 -6.11 14.41 -6.01
N LEU A 94 -5.76 13.30 -5.39
CA LEU A 94 -6.50 12.82 -4.23
C LEU A 94 -6.31 13.79 -3.07
N THR A 95 -7.32 13.92 -2.21
CA THR A 95 -7.23 14.80 -1.04
C THR A 95 -6.57 14.12 0.14
N LYS A 96 -6.72 12.80 0.23
CA LYS A 96 -6.02 12.03 1.26
C LYS A 96 -5.96 10.56 0.89
N ILE A 97 -5.04 9.86 1.51
CA ILE A 97 -5.01 8.40 1.49
C ILE A 97 -4.92 7.89 2.93
N TRP A 98 -5.43 6.68 3.14
CA TRP A 98 -5.45 6.10 4.47
C TRP A 98 -5.19 4.59 4.41
N CYS A 99 -4.86 4.03 5.56
CA CYS A 99 -4.64 2.60 5.67
C CYS A 99 -4.98 2.12 7.07
N ASN A 100 -5.15 0.81 7.18
CA ASN A 100 -5.26 0.12 8.46
C ASN A 100 -3.85 -0.37 8.81
N ALA A 101 -3.17 0.34 9.69
CA ALA A 101 -1.81 0.01 10.07
C ALA A 101 -1.80 -0.82 11.34
N ARG A 102 -1.00 -1.89 11.39
CA ARG A 102 -0.73 -2.55 12.66
C ARG A 102 0.01 -1.56 13.56
N VAL A 103 -0.35 -1.52 14.82
CA VAL A 103 0.25 -0.58 15.76
C VAL A 103 1.77 -0.71 15.78
N ASN A 104 2.30 -1.93 15.66
CA ASN A 104 3.75 -2.14 15.66
C ASN A 104 4.45 -1.72 14.36
N ALA A 105 3.70 -1.34 13.32
CA ALA A 105 4.25 -0.89 12.05
C ALA A 105 4.03 0.59 11.80
N LYS A 106 3.44 1.31 12.75
CA LYS A 106 3.04 2.70 12.50
C LYS A 106 4.22 3.64 12.24
N GLU A 107 5.39 3.34 12.80
CA GLU A 107 6.57 4.18 12.56
C GLU A 107 7.00 4.16 11.09
N PHE A 108 6.83 3.03 10.42
CA PHE A 108 7.13 2.93 9.00
C PHE A 108 6.30 3.95 8.21
N TYR A 109 5.00 4.02 8.50
CA TYR A 109 4.10 4.93 7.78
C TYR A 109 4.31 6.39 8.19
N THR A 110 4.68 6.63 9.44
CA THR A 110 4.97 7.98 9.92
C THR A 110 6.11 8.62 9.12
N LYS A 111 7.09 7.84 8.67
CA LYS A 111 8.20 8.36 7.86
C LYS A 111 7.74 8.98 6.55
N PHE A 112 6.59 8.56 6.04
CA PHE A 112 6.04 9.10 4.78
C PHE A 112 5.06 10.25 5.02
N GLY A 113 4.87 10.65 6.27
CA GLY A 113 3.98 11.75 6.60
C GLY A 113 2.60 11.32 7.07
N PHE A 114 2.35 10.01 7.19
CA PHE A 114 1.08 9.55 7.73
C PHE A 114 1.02 9.86 9.22
N HIS A 115 -0.17 10.18 9.69
CA HIS A 115 -0.41 10.39 11.11
C HIS A 115 -1.51 9.46 11.60
N GLU A 116 -1.44 9.14 12.91
CA GLU A 116 -2.46 8.30 13.54
C GLU A 116 -3.74 9.09 13.73
N THR A 117 -4.86 8.41 13.53
CA THR A 117 -6.16 8.93 13.92
C THR A 117 -6.54 8.33 15.27
N ASP A 118 -7.69 8.71 15.81
CA ASP A 118 -8.22 8.13 17.04
C ASP A 118 -8.99 6.82 16.80
N LYS A 119 -9.01 6.34 15.56
CA LYS A 119 -9.73 5.13 15.20
C LYS A 119 -8.81 3.93 15.34
N THR A 120 -9.08 3.11 16.33
CA THR A 120 -8.32 1.89 16.61
C THR A 120 -9.27 0.71 16.74
N TYR A 121 -8.74 -0.48 16.47
CA TYR A 121 -9.51 -1.71 16.65
C TYR A 121 -8.57 -2.89 16.75
N THR A 122 -9.13 -4.04 17.19
CA THR A 122 -8.37 -5.30 17.27
C THR A 122 -9.05 -6.31 16.37
N ALA A 123 -8.26 -7.01 15.58
CA ALA A 123 -8.75 -8.06 14.70
C ALA A 123 -7.68 -9.15 14.57
N ASP A 124 -8.11 -10.41 14.63
CA ASP A 124 -7.24 -11.57 14.47
C ASP A 124 -6.02 -11.53 15.40
N GLY A 125 -6.19 -11.00 16.60
CA GLY A 125 -5.13 -10.93 17.61
C GLY A 125 -4.15 -9.79 17.42
N PHE A 126 -4.41 -8.86 16.50
CA PHE A 126 -3.54 -7.71 16.25
C PHE A 126 -4.28 -6.41 16.52
N ASP A 127 -3.53 -5.43 17.02
CA ASP A 127 -4.05 -4.08 17.24
C ASP A 127 -3.78 -3.24 16.00
N PHE A 128 -4.79 -2.52 15.55
CA PHE A 128 -4.72 -1.67 14.36
C PHE A 128 -5.08 -0.23 14.71
N VAL A 129 -4.51 0.68 13.96
CA VAL A 129 -4.86 2.09 14.00
C VAL A 129 -5.01 2.57 12.55
N ILE A 130 -6.04 3.38 12.31
CA ILE A 130 -6.21 3.98 10.99
C ILE A 130 -5.27 5.18 10.91
N MET A 131 -4.44 5.19 9.88
CA MET A 131 -3.49 6.27 9.63
C MET A 131 -3.84 6.98 8.33
N GLU A 132 -3.58 8.28 8.28
CA GLU A 132 -3.93 9.12 7.14
C GLU A 132 -2.77 9.99 6.71
N LEU A 133 -2.68 10.21 5.40
CA LEU A 133 -1.80 11.21 4.81
C LEU A 133 -2.69 12.19 4.06
N LEU A 134 -2.69 13.45 4.50
CA LEU A 134 -3.47 14.51 3.87
C LEU A 134 -2.59 15.22 2.86
N PHE A 135 -3.14 15.45 1.66
CA PHE A 135 -2.41 16.20 0.65
C PHE A 135 -2.74 17.67 0.75
N ASP A 136 -1.71 18.49 0.68
CA ASP A 136 -1.87 19.94 0.78
C ASP A 136 -2.58 20.46 -0.46
N ARG A 137 -3.74 21.07 -0.27
CA ARG A 137 -4.50 21.64 -1.37
C ARG A 137 -3.79 22.76 -2.06
N LYS A 138 -2.86 23.42 -1.35
CA LYS A 138 -2.04 24.47 -1.97
C LYS A 138 -1.14 23.91 -3.05
N ASP A 139 -0.65 22.69 -2.87
CA ASP A 139 0.19 22.04 -3.88
C ASP A 139 -0.55 21.87 -5.19
N THR A 140 -1.83 21.52 -5.12
CA THR A 140 -2.62 21.38 -6.34
C THR A 140 -2.97 22.72 -6.97
N LYS A 141 -3.10 23.78 -6.16
CA LYS A 141 -3.38 25.12 -6.67
C LYS A 141 -2.17 25.76 -7.30
N THR A 142 -1.00 25.53 -6.73
CA THR A 142 0.24 26.16 -7.21
C THR A 142 0.70 25.57 -8.53
N THR A 143 0.17 24.44 -8.93
CA THR A 143 0.51 23.82 -10.22
C THR A 143 -0.23 24.45 -11.39
N LYS A 144 -1.08 25.38 -11.13
CA LYS A 144 -1.86 26.05 -12.19
C LYS A 144 -0.99 26.96 -13.07
#